data_4e67a8addd260d29452831afd41439cd
#
_entry.id   4e67a8addd260d29452831afd41439cd
#
_cell.length_a   1.000
_cell.length_b   1.000
_cell.length_c   1.000
_cell.angle_alpha   90.00
_cell.angle_beta   90.00
_cell.angle_gamma   90.00
#
_symmetry.space_group_name_H-M   'P 1'
#
loop_
_entity.id
_entity.type
_entity.pdbx_description
1 polymer ?
#
loop_
_entity_poly.entity_id
_entity_poly.type
_entity_poly.pdbx_seq_one_letter_code
_entity_poly.pdbx_strand_id
1 'polypeptide(L)' 'MNKKFKCIKGVADECNVICLQNDIVEIYAIDENEITVRGIFGWCAEHEVTFTAKEFASSFCVWVPDPSIG' A
#
# COMPACT_ATOMS: atom_id res chain seq x y z
N MET A 1 3.73 9.54 13.59
CA MET A 1 3.33 9.80 12.20
C MET A 1 3.35 8.52 11.40
N ASN A 2 2.34 8.33 10.59
CA ASN A 2 2.25 7.12 9.80
C ASN A 2 3.08 7.25 8.53
N LYS A 3 3.83 6.19 8.25
CA LYS A 3 4.57 6.15 7.00
C LYS A 3 3.64 5.79 5.86
N LYS A 4 3.89 6.38 4.72
CA LYS A 4 3.16 6.06 3.51
C LYS A 4 3.98 5.11 2.65
N PHE A 5 3.30 4.30 1.89
CA PHE A 5 3.93 3.32 1.03
C PHE A 5 3.35 3.42 -0.36
N LYS A 6 4.16 3.11 -1.35
CA LYS A 6 3.75 3.16 -2.74
C LYS A 6 3.72 1.76 -3.30
N CYS A 7 2.64 1.43 -3.99
CA CYS A 7 2.54 0.15 -4.67
C CYS A 7 3.47 0.16 -5.88
N ILE A 8 4.42 -0.76 -5.89
CA ILE A 8 5.39 -0.86 -7.00
C ILE A 8 5.03 -1.98 -7.96
N LYS A 9 4.12 -2.85 -7.55
CA LYS A 9 3.71 -3.98 -8.34
C LYS A 9 2.21 -4.15 -8.15
N GLY A 10 1.46 -4.03 -9.20
CA GLY A 10 0.02 -4.16 -9.11
C GLY A 10 -0.40 -5.45 -8.41
N VAL A 11 -1.37 -5.35 -7.53
CA VAL A 11 -1.89 -6.49 -6.79
C VAL A 11 -3.33 -6.73 -7.20
N ALA A 12 -3.63 -7.95 -7.58
CA ALA A 12 -4.99 -8.31 -7.98
C ALA A 12 -5.35 -9.68 -7.43
N ASP A 13 -6.61 -9.83 -7.08
CA ASP A 13 -7.19 -11.11 -6.75
C ASP A 13 -7.87 -11.67 -8.02
N GLU A 14 -8.41 -12.88 -7.94
CA GLU A 14 -8.94 -13.61 -9.10
C GLU A 14 -9.71 -12.76 -10.10
N CYS A 15 -10.59 -11.91 -9.62
CA CYS A 15 -11.43 -11.09 -10.50
C CYS A 15 -11.38 -9.61 -10.17
N ASN A 16 -10.60 -9.22 -9.17
CA ASN A 16 -10.62 -7.84 -8.68
C ASN A 16 -9.22 -7.26 -8.56
N VAL A 17 -9.08 -6.02 -9.00
CA VAL A 17 -7.86 -5.27 -8.78
C VAL A 17 -7.92 -4.74 -7.35
N ILE A 18 -6.89 -5.02 -6.57
CA ILE A 18 -6.80 -4.56 -5.19
C ILE A 18 -6.05 -3.24 -5.12
N CYS A 19 -4.87 -3.18 -5.73
CA CYS A 19 -4.07 -1.97 -5.81
C CYS A 19 -3.37 -1.92 -7.15
N LEU A 20 -3.29 -0.73 -7.72
CA LEU A 20 -2.54 -0.52 -8.96
C LEU A 20 -1.15 0.01 -8.64
N GLN A 21 -0.26 -0.14 -9.60
CA GLN A 21 1.07 0.45 -9.50
C GLN A 21 0.94 1.95 -9.29
N ASN A 22 1.73 2.50 -8.38
CA ASN A 22 1.75 3.91 -7.99
C ASN A 22 0.65 4.34 -7.02
N ASP A 23 -0.20 3.42 -6.60
CA ASP A 23 -1.15 3.74 -5.53
C ASP A 23 -0.39 4.01 -4.24
N ILE A 24 -0.89 4.94 -3.45
CA ILE A 24 -0.28 5.30 -2.17
C ILE A 24 -1.18 4.81 -1.06
N VAL A 25 -0.59 4.14 -0.09
CA VAL A 25 -1.32 3.61 1.06
C VAL A 25 -0.62 3.99 2.35
N GLU A 26 -1.36 3.89 3.43
CA GLU A 26 -0.85 4.16 4.77
C GLU A 26 -1.15 2.95 5.64
N ILE A 27 -0.21 2.57 6.50
CA ILE A 27 -0.44 1.43 7.38
C ILE A 27 -1.47 1.82 8.42
N TYR A 28 -2.52 1.02 8.48
CA TYR A 28 -3.60 1.22 9.42
C TYR A 28 -3.42 0.36 10.67
N ALA A 29 -3.03 -0.89 10.48
CA ALA A 29 -2.82 -1.83 11.57
C ALA A 29 -1.83 -2.90 11.16
N ILE A 30 -1.07 -3.40 12.12
CA ILE A 30 -0.13 -4.48 11.91
C ILE A 30 -0.46 -5.60 12.89
N ASP A 31 -0.64 -6.80 12.38
CA ASP A 31 -0.79 -8.00 13.18
C ASP A 31 0.43 -8.88 12.95
N GLU A 32 0.49 -10.05 13.58
CA GLU A 32 1.67 -10.92 13.53
C GLU A 32 2.20 -11.16 12.12
N ASN A 33 1.34 -11.54 11.21
CA ASN A 33 1.75 -11.84 9.85
C ASN A 33 0.96 -11.05 8.81
N GLU A 34 0.18 -10.08 9.26
CA GLU A 34 -0.69 -9.35 8.37
C GLU A 34 -0.55 -7.85 8.58
N ILE A 35 -0.67 -7.13 7.49
CA ILE A 35 -0.60 -5.68 7.49
C ILE A 35 -1.86 -5.16 6.82
N THR A 36 -2.62 -4.35 7.55
CA THR A 36 -3.80 -3.71 7.00
C THR A 36 -3.41 -2.29 6.62
N VAL A 37 -3.70 -1.92 5.39
CA VAL A 37 -3.40 -0.59 4.88
C VAL A 37 -4.69 0.09 4.45
N ARG A 38 -4.64 1.41 4.43
CA ARG A 38 -5.73 2.22 3.91
C ARG A 38 -5.21 3.01 2.72
N GLY A 39 -5.91 2.92 1.61
CA GLY A 39 -5.53 3.66 0.42
C GLY A 39 -5.69 5.15 0.62
N ILE A 40 -4.72 5.91 0.17
CA ILE A 40 -4.74 7.35 0.24
C ILE A 40 -4.94 7.94 -1.15
N PHE A 41 -4.33 7.33 -2.14
CA PHE A 41 -4.34 7.84 -3.50
C PHE A 41 -4.34 6.68 -4.48
N GLY A 42 -5.10 6.81 -5.55
CA GLY A 42 -5.13 5.83 -6.62
C GLY A 42 -6.35 4.94 -6.55
N TRP A 43 -6.24 3.77 -7.15
CA TRP A 43 -7.36 2.82 -7.25
C TRP A 43 -7.91 2.41 -5.90
N CYS A 44 -7.04 2.22 -4.93
CA CYS A 44 -7.46 1.75 -3.61
C CYS A 44 -7.74 2.90 -2.63
N ALA A 45 -7.82 4.13 -3.10
CA ALA A 45 -8.10 5.28 -2.24
C ALA A 45 -9.37 5.05 -1.42
N GLU A 46 -9.28 5.33 -0.12
CA GLU A 46 -10.38 5.21 0.83
C GLU A 46 -10.82 3.77 1.13
N HIS A 47 -10.09 2.78 0.62
CA HIS A 47 -10.36 1.38 0.92
C HIS A 47 -9.32 0.82 1.87
N GLU A 48 -9.75 -0.11 2.70
CA GLU A 48 -8.84 -0.82 3.59
C GLU A 48 -8.59 -2.22 3.02
N VAL A 49 -7.35 -2.62 2.99
CA VAL A 49 -6.96 -3.92 2.45
C VAL A 49 -5.95 -4.55 3.39
N THR A 50 -6.07 -5.86 3.59
CA THR A 50 -5.13 -6.61 4.42
C THR A 50 -4.27 -7.49 3.53
N PHE A 51 -2.96 -7.41 3.73
CA PHE A 51 -1.97 -8.22 3.04
C PHE A 51 -1.20 -9.05 4.05
N THR A 52 -0.64 -10.17 3.61
CA THR A 52 0.36 -10.84 4.44
C THR A 52 1.60 -9.96 4.43
N ALA A 53 2.41 -10.08 5.47
CA ALA A 53 3.64 -9.29 5.54
C ALA A 53 4.54 -9.55 4.32
N LYS A 54 4.56 -10.78 3.85
CA LYS A 54 5.37 -11.15 2.69
C LYS A 54 4.87 -10.49 1.42
N GLU A 55 3.56 -10.48 1.20
CA GLU A 55 2.97 -9.82 0.05
C GLU A 55 3.21 -8.33 0.09
N PHE A 56 3.03 -7.74 1.25
CA PHE A 56 3.24 -6.31 1.41
C PHE A 56 4.68 -5.94 1.09
N ALA A 57 5.63 -6.70 1.62
CA ALA A 57 7.04 -6.42 1.41
C ALA A 57 7.44 -6.52 -0.06
N SER A 58 6.82 -7.41 -0.82
CA SER A 58 7.17 -7.59 -2.22
C SER A 58 6.41 -6.66 -3.16
N SER A 59 5.32 -6.06 -2.70
CA SER A 59 4.48 -5.23 -3.57
C SER A 59 4.54 -3.74 -3.27
N PHE A 60 5.05 -3.36 -2.13
CA PHE A 60 5.08 -1.97 -1.70
C PHE A 60 6.49 -1.55 -1.28
N CYS A 61 6.78 -0.27 -1.43
CA CYS A 61 8.01 0.31 -0.88
C CYS A 61 7.65 1.59 -0.16
N VAL A 62 8.54 2.02 0.73
CA VAL A 62 8.33 3.28 1.44
C VAL A 62 8.23 4.41 0.44
N TRP A 63 7.17 5.19 0.54
CA TRP A 63 7.00 6.36 -0.31
C TRP A 63 7.70 7.55 0.35
N VAL A 64 8.63 8.13 -0.37
CA VAL A 64 9.37 9.29 0.11
C VAL A 64 9.12 10.43 -0.86
N PRO A 65 8.60 11.56 -0.38
CA PRO A 65 8.38 12.72 -1.25
C PRO A 65 9.72 13.18 -1.83
N ASP A 66 9.66 13.77 -3.02
CA ASP A 66 10.86 14.28 -3.67
C ASP A 66 11.50 15.37 -2.78
N PRO A 67 12.73 15.18 -2.34
CA PRO A 67 13.37 16.14 -1.46
C PRO A 67 13.62 17.51 -2.11
N SER A 68 13.62 17.57 -3.41
CA SER A 68 13.84 18.85 -4.10
C SER A 68 12.66 19.80 -3.94
N ILE A 69 11.53 19.31 -3.52
CA ILE A 69 10.32 20.10 -3.34
C ILE A 69 10.19 20.59 -1.91
N GLY A 70 10.72 19.83 -0.98
CA GLY A 70 10.53 20.11 0.44
C GLY A 70 11.50 21.05 1.03
#